data_273d10ae4212055e3d0c64a4843cc2a5
#
_entry.id   273d10ae4212055e3d0c64a4843cc2a5
#
_cell.length_a   1.000
_cell.length_b   1.000
_cell.length_c   1.000
_cell.angle_alpha   90.00
_cell.angle_beta   90.00
_cell.angle_gamma   90.00
#
_symmetry.space_group_name_H-M   'P 1'
#
loop_
_entity.id
_entity.type
_entity.pdbx_description
1 polymer ?
#
loop_
_entity_poly.entity_id
_entity_poly.type
_entity_poly.pdbx_seq_one_letter_code
_entity_poly.pdbx_strand_id
1 'polypeptide(L)'
;AIVYYENKEILKIDMNLDKEYTVQGLLGDVIIEVKENKIRVKKENSPNHICSKEGYISDSSRTLVCLPNKIIIKITNDDTEDKLDGVIY
;
A
#
# COMPACT_ATOMS: atom_id res chain seq x y z
N ALA A 1 -0.81 2.02 6.28
CA ALA A 1 -1.17 1.96 4.85
C ALA A 1 -2.29 0.96 4.63
N ILE A 2 -3.09 1.18 3.61
CA ILE A 2 -4.21 0.31 3.28
C ILE A 2 -4.05 -0.13 1.84
N VAL A 3 -4.19 -1.44 1.61
CA VAL A 3 -4.08 -2.02 0.28
C VAL A 3 -5.49 -2.35 -0.22
N TYR A 4 -5.76 -1.92 -1.46
CA TYR A 4 -7.05 -2.18 -2.10
C TYR A 4 -6.85 -3.04 -3.33
N TYR A 5 -7.78 -3.96 -3.57
CA TYR A 5 -7.84 -4.73 -4.81
C TYR A 5 -9.23 -4.50 -5.40
N GLU A 6 -9.28 -3.95 -6.61
CA GLU A 6 -10.56 -3.62 -7.27
C GLU A 6 -11.45 -2.79 -6.34
N ASN A 7 -10.85 -1.80 -5.70
CA ASN A 7 -11.56 -0.87 -4.82
C ASN A 7 -12.06 -1.49 -3.51
N LYS A 8 -11.63 -2.69 -3.18
CA LYS A 8 -11.96 -3.30 -1.90
C LYS A 8 -10.72 -3.36 -1.04
N GLU A 9 -10.85 -2.93 0.20
CA GLU A 9 -9.75 -3.03 1.15
C GLU A 9 -9.47 -4.50 1.44
N ILE A 10 -8.23 -4.93 1.24
CA ILE A 10 -7.86 -6.33 1.47
C ILE A 10 -6.82 -6.48 2.55
N LEU A 11 -6.11 -5.40 2.93
CA LEU A 11 -5.05 -5.51 3.90
C LEU A 11 -4.76 -4.16 4.52
N LYS A 12 -4.53 -4.14 5.84
CA LYS A 12 -4.02 -2.95 6.52
C LYS A 12 -2.60 -3.23 6.96
N ILE A 13 -1.72 -2.28 6.75
CA ILE A 13 -0.29 -2.43 7.00
C ILE A 13 0.16 -1.42 8.03
N ASP A 14 0.91 -1.89 9.03
CA ASP A 14 1.50 -1.03 10.02
C ASP A 14 2.82 -0.49 9.48
N MET A 15 2.88 0.80 9.23
CA MET A 15 4.07 1.42 8.67
C MET A 15 5.23 1.48 9.66
N ASN A 16 5.00 1.17 10.93
CA ASN A 16 6.06 1.16 11.92
C ASN A 16 6.79 -0.18 12.02
N LEU A 17 6.31 -1.17 11.29
CA LEU A 17 6.94 -2.49 11.28
C LEU A 17 7.59 -2.75 9.94
N ASP A 18 8.90 -2.99 9.94
CA ASP A 18 9.60 -3.40 8.74
C ASP A 18 9.18 -4.83 8.42
N LYS A 19 8.47 -5.02 7.32
CA LYS A 19 7.91 -6.31 7.00
C LYS A 19 7.51 -6.37 5.52
N GLU A 20 7.47 -7.57 4.98
CA GLU A 20 6.98 -7.81 3.63
C GLU A 20 5.63 -8.49 3.70
N TYR A 21 4.76 -8.13 2.76
CA TYR A 21 3.42 -8.69 2.66
C TYR A 21 3.21 -9.16 1.23
N THR A 22 2.54 -10.30 1.06
CA THR A 22 2.20 -10.80 -0.27
C THR A 22 0.70 -10.72 -0.43
N VAL A 23 0.24 -10.06 -1.49
CA VAL A 23 -1.18 -10.01 -1.82
C VAL A 23 -1.38 -10.54 -3.22
N GLN A 24 -2.59 -11.00 -3.50
CA GLN A 24 -2.92 -11.54 -4.81
C GLN A 24 -3.42 -10.42 -5.71
N GLY A 25 -2.68 -10.10 -6.75
CA GLY A 25 -3.14 -9.16 -7.77
C GLY A 25 -3.74 -9.89 -8.95
N LEU A 26 -4.19 -9.15 -9.94
CA LEU A 26 -4.83 -9.74 -11.12
C LEU A 26 -3.84 -10.61 -11.90
N LEU A 27 -2.60 -10.18 -12.00
CA LEU A 27 -1.58 -10.90 -12.77
C LEU A 27 -0.74 -11.85 -11.92
N GLY A 28 -1.00 -11.94 -10.63
CA GLY A 28 -0.25 -12.82 -9.74
C GLY A 28 0.12 -12.13 -8.46
N ASP A 29 1.08 -12.70 -7.73
CA ASP A 29 1.46 -12.19 -6.43
C ASP A 29 2.13 -10.83 -6.52
N VAL A 30 1.76 -9.95 -5.61
CA VAL A 30 2.39 -8.63 -5.46
C VAL A 30 3.01 -8.59 -4.09
N ILE A 31 4.33 -8.34 -4.02
CA ILE A 31 5.04 -8.27 -2.75
C ILE A 31 5.22 -6.81 -2.38
N ILE A 32 4.72 -6.45 -1.20
CA ILE A 32 4.76 -5.10 -0.67
C ILE A 32 5.74 -5.08 0.48
N GLU A 33 6.64 -4.12 0.49
CA GLU A 33 7.66 -4.03 1.53
C GLU A 33 7.52 -2.72 2.30
N VAL A 34 7.56 -2.81 3.63
CA VAL A 34 7.65 -1.64 4.51
C VAL A 34 9.03 -1.65 5.13
N LYS A 35 9.72 -0.50 5.06
CA LYS A 35 11.03 -0.34 5.67
C LYS A 35 11.23 1.10 6.08
N GLU A 36 11.59 1.32 7.33
CA GLU A 36 11.87 2.66 7.85
C GLU A 36 10.73 3.65 7.58
N ASN A 37 9.52 3.21 7.85
CA ASN A 37 8.29 4.00 7.66
C ASN A 37 8.03 4.39 6.21
N LYS A 38 8.55 3.62 5.27
CA LYS A 38 8.30 3.80 3.85
C LYS A 38 7.73 2.51 3.29
N ILE A 39 6.98 2.62 2.21
CA ILE A 39 6.34 1.45 1.62
C ILE A 39 6.55 1.47 0.10
N ARG A 40 6.72 0.30 -0.47
CA ARG A 40 6.85 0.16 -1.92
C ARG A 40 6.28 -1.17 -2.38
N VAL A 41 6.02 -1.27 -3.67
CA VAL A 41 5.79 -2.57 -4.31
C VAL A 41 7.17 -3.10 -4.69
N LYS A 42 7.59 -4.15 -4.01
CA LYS A 42 8.93 -4.70 -4.20
C LYS A 42 9.00 -5.57 -5.44
N LYS A 43 7.97 -6.36 -5.68
CA LYS A 43 7.96 -7.30 -6.80
C LYS A 43 6.52 -7.52 -7.26
N GLU A 44 6.32 -7.65 -8.56
CA GLU A 44 5.00 -7.86 -9.12
C GLU A 44 5.14 -8.29 -10.57
N ASN A 45 4.05 -8.79 -11.15
CA ASN A 45 4.01 -9.22 -12.55
C ASN A 45 3.25 -8.20 -13.37
N SER A 46 3.91 -7.15 -13.77
CA SER A 46 3.30 -6.19 -14.70
C SER A 46 4.25 -5.94 -15.84
N PRO A 47 3.75 -5.48 -17.01
CA PRO A 47 4.61 -5.14 -18.12
C PRO A 47 5.61 -4.07 -17.68
N ASN A 48 6.89 -4.32 -17.96
CA ASN A 48 7.96 -3.38 -17.62
C ASN A 48 8.09 -3.06 -16.15
N HIS A 49 7.48 -3.86 -15.29
CA HIS A 49 7.54 -3.69 -13.82
C HIS A 49 7.20 -2.26 -13.39
N ILE A 50 6.14 -1.70 -13.97
CA ILE A 50 5.83 -0.29 -13.74
C ILE A 50 5.45 -0.01 -12.29
N CYS A 51 4.92 -0.99 -11.58
CA CYS A 51 4.54 -0.80 -10.18
C CYS A 51 5.77 -0.75 -9.28
N SER A 52 6.71 -1.66 -9.47
CA SER A 52 7.89 -1.70 -8.62
C SER A 52 8.84 -0.53 -8.90
N LYS A 53 8.73 0.09 -10.06
CA LYS A 53 9.57 1.24 -10.39
C LYS A 53 9.19 2.50 -9.63
N GLU A 54 8.01 2.54 -9.03
CA GLU A 54 7.59 3.71 -8.27
C GLU A 54 8.51 3.99 -7.09
N GLY A 55 9.11 2.95 -6.51
CA GLY A 55 9.97 3.12 -5.37
C GLY A 55 9.19 3.32 -4.08
N TYR A 56 9.90 3.73 -3.03
CA TYR A 56 9.29 3.93 -1.71
C TYR A 56 8.50 5.22 -1.66
N ILE A 57 7.37 5.18 -0.97
CA ILE A 57 6.64 6.40 -0.59
C ILE A 57 6.44 6.40 0.92
N SER A 58 6.37 7.58 1.51
CA SER A 58 6.13 7.70 2.95
C SER A 58 5.11 8.78 3.28
N ASP A 59 4.64 9.49 2.28
CA ASP A 59 3.79 10.67 2.46
C ASP A 59 2.35 10.29 2.18
N SER A 60 1.44 10.66 3.07
CA SER A 60 0.02 10.35 2.89
C SER A 60 -0.60 11.03 1.67
N SER A 61 0.08 12.02 1.10
CA SER A 61 -0.39 12.63 -0.14
C SER A 61 -0.05 11.79 -1.36
N ARG A 62 0.75 10.73 -1.22
CA ARG A 62 1.15 9.89 -2.32
C ARG A 62 0.40 8.56 -2.26
N THR A 63 0.17 7.99 -3.41
CA THR A 63 -0.51 6.70 -3.53
C THR A 63 0.24 5.85 -4.53
N LEU A 64 0.46 4.58 -4.21
CA LEU A 64 1.02 3.64 -5.16
C LEU A 64 -0.14 2.99 -5.93
N VAL A 65 -0.06 3.04 -7.24
CA VAL A 65 -1.11 2.50 -8.09
C VAL A 65 -0.52 1.46 -9.02
N CYS A 66 -1.03 0.24 -8.95
CA CYS A 66 -0.60 -0.84 -9.81
C CYS A 66 -1.80 -1.30 -10.63
N LEU A 67 -2.10 -0.57 -11.69
CA LEU A 67 -3.28 -0.84 -12.50
C LEU A 67 -3.28 -2.23 -13.14
N PRO A 68 -2.16 -2.74 -13.68
CA PRO A 68 -2.18 -4.09 -14.25
C PRO A 68 -2.61 -5.16 -13.26
N ASN A 69 -2.35 -4.95 -11.97
CA ASN A 69 -2.76 -5.89 -10.93
C ASN A 69 -3.98 -5.42 -10.16
N LYS A 70 -4.52 -4.24 -10.50
CA LYS A 70 -5.68 -3.63 -9.85
C LYS A 70 -5.45 -3.42 -8.36
N ILE A 71 -4.22 -3.11 -8.00
CA ILE A 71 -3.80 -2.88 -6.61
C ILE A 71 -3.56 -1.39 -6.41
N ILE A 72 -4.06 -0.85 -5.32
CA ILE A 72 -3.81 0.53 -4.91
C ILE A 72 -3.38 0.50 -3.46
N ILE A 73 -2.32 1.22 -3.13
CA ILE A 73 -1.82 1.32 -1.75
C ILE A 73 -1.86 2.78 -1.35
N LYS A 74 -2.63 3.08 -0.31
CA LYS A 74 -2.75 4.43 0.22
C LYS A 74 -2.14 4.49 1.61
N ILE A 75 -1.39 5.55 1.88
CA ILE A 75 -0.88 5.80 3.22
C ILE A 75 -1.90 6.66 3.94
N THR A 76 -2.27 6.24 5.14
CA THR A 76 -3.24 6.98 5.94
C THR A 76 -2.58 7.51 7.19
N ASN A 77 -3.13 8.60 7.74
CA ASN A 77 -2.67 9.17 8.99
C ASN A 77 -3.56 8.69 10.10
N ASP A 78 -3.34 7.46 10.52
CA ASP A 78 -4.23 6.90 11.51
C ASP A 78 -4.17 7.59 12.82
N ASP A 79 -3.01 8.11 13.17
CA ASP A 79 -2.91 8.73 14.45
C ASP A 79 -3.75 9.95 14.54
N THR A 80 -4.11 10.56 13.45
CA THR A 80 -4.92 11.72 13.55
C THR A 80 -6.33 11.36 13.61
N GLU A 81 -6.76 10.25 13.10
CA GLU A 81 -8.10 10.01 13.11
C GLU A 81 -8.51 9.27 14.21
N ASP A 82 -7.78 8.63 14.75
CA ASP A 82 -8.25 8.03 15.78
C ASP A 82 -8.75 8.87 16.68
N LYS A 83 -8.77 9.65 16.56
CA LYS A 83 -9.32 10.42 17.38
C LYS A 83 -10.34 11.00 17.02
N LEU A 84 -10.64 11.01 16.52
CA LEU A 84 -11.43 11.40 16.20
C LEU A 84 -12.33 11.24 15.92
N ASP A 85 -11.99 11.00 15.92
CA ASP A 85 -12.67 10.85 15.73
C ASP A 85 -13.42 10.72 15.90
N GLY A 86 -13.51 10.72 16.15
CA GLY A 86 -14.03 10.70 16.43
C GLY A 86 -14.65 10.89 16.58
N VAL A 87 -14.43 10.98 16.80
CA VAL A 87 -14.99 11.27 16.90
C VAL A 87 -15.55 11.76 16.78
N ILE A 88 -15.49 12.03 16.94
CA ILE A 88 -15.97 12.45 16.81
C ILE A 88 -16.65 12.61 16.66
N TYR A 89 -16.72 12.72 16.95
CA TYR A 89 -17.25 12.79 16.81
C TYR A 89 -17.77 12.78 16.80
#